data_4f9107fad6d9996220393b2b74e550d6
#
_entry.id   4f9107fad6d9996220393b2b74e550d6
#
_cell.length_a   1.000
_cell.length_b   1.000
_cell.length_c   1.000
_cell.angle_alpha   90.00
_cell.angle_beta   90.00
_cell.angle_gamma   90.00
#
_symmetry.space_group_name_H-M   'P 1'
#
loop_
_entity.id
_entity.type
_entity.pdbx_description
1 polymer ?
#
loop_
_entity_poly.entity_id
_entity_poly.type
_entity_poly.pdbx_seq_one_letter_code
_entity_poly.pdbx_strand_id
1 'polypeptide(L)'
;MEDLHVMSEEKRRRIFEGLRAYEENAEEAYKRKLEKEKERIAAKRKIVVKTVFDLREKYDDYDIDIDGFYKTAILRKPIEVKYYMVFRAECERLGYKCGVEEK
;
A
#
# COMPACT_ATOMS: atom_id res chain seq x y z
N MET A 1 -39.51 13.82 -30.01
CA MET A 1 -38.47 13.11 -29.26
C MET A 1 -37.15 13.26 -29.97
N GLU A 2 -36.19 13.93 -29.37
CA GLU A 2 -34.88 14.01 -29.98
C GLU A 2 -34.24 12.64 -30.01
N ASP A 3 -33.94 12.21 -31.20
CA ASP A 3 -33.20 10.96 -31.37
C ASP A 3 -31.79 11.16 -30.87
N LEU A 4 -31.32 10.25 -30.01
CA LEU A 4 -29.95 10.27 -29.46
C LEU A 4 -28.88 10.23 -30.55
N HIS A 5 -29.25 9.87 -31.78
CA HIS A 5 -28.36 9.88 -32.93
C HIS A 5 -28.15 11.25 -33.54
N VAL A 6 -28.93 12.25 -33.13
CA VAL A 6 -28.84 13.63 -33.66
C VAL A 6 -28.31 14.57 -32.57
N MET A 7 -27.30 14.16 -31.87
CA MET A 7 -26.57 15.06 -31.00
C MET A 7 -25.76 16.05 -31.82
N SER A 8 -25.86 17.36 -31.49
CA SER A 8 -25.02 18.36 -32.15
C SER A 8 -23.54 18.07 -31.89
N GLU A 9 -22.67 18.42 -32.80
CA GLU A 9 -21.23 18.26 -32.66
C GLU A 9 -20.69 18.94 -31.39
N GLU A 10 -21.29 20.05 -31.01
CA GLU A 10 -20.97 20.76 -29.78
C GLU A 10 -21.22 19.93 -28.52
N LYS A 11 -22.35 19.24 -28.44
CA LYS A 11 -22.67 18.38 -27.33
C LYS A 11 -21.71 17.18 -27.23
N ARG A 12 -21.40 16.60 -28.39
CA ARG A 12 -20.41 15.49 -28.45
C ARG A 12 -19.04 15.93 -27.95
N ARG A 13 -18.61 17.11 -28.42
CA ARG A 13 -17.31 17.66 -28.01
C ARG A 13 -17.25 17.92 -26.52
N ARG A 14 -18.30 18.49 -25.92
CA ARG A 14 -18.38 18.71 -24.46
C ARG A 14 -18.33 17.42 -23.65
N ILE A 15 -18.98 16.38 -24.11
CA ILE A 15 -18.95 15.07 -23.46
C ILE A 15 -17.54 14.50 -23.48
N PHE A 16 -16.85 14.57 -24.63
CA PHE A 16 -15.46 14.12 -24.76
C PHE A 16 -14.49 14.88 -23.89
N GLU A 17 -14.61 16.20 -23.83
CA GLU A 17 -13.78 17.05 -22.97
C GLU A 17 -14.01 16.72 -21.48
N GLY A 18 -15.25 16.51 -21.07
CA GLY A 18 -15.58 16.13 -19.70
C GLY A 18 -15.00 14.78 -19.31
N LEU A 19 -15.06 13.78 -20.20
CA LEU A 19 -14.47 12.46 -19.95
C LEU A 19 -12.95 12.53 -19.86
N ARG A 20 -12.31 13.30 -20.72
CA ARG A 20 -10.85 13.48 -20.70
C ARG A 20 -10.39 14.13 -19.40
N ALA A 21 -11.08 15.19 -18.96
CA ALA A 21 -10.78 15.85 -17.70
C ALA A 21 -10.93 14.90 -16.49
N TYR A 22 -11.95 14.07 -16.51
CA TYR A 22 -12.18 13.06 -15.48
C TYR A 22 -11.05 12.02 -15.41
N GLU A 23 -10.60 11.52 -16.55
CA GLU A 23 -9.50 10.57 -16.64
C GLU A 23 -8.18 11.18 -16.14
N GLU A 24 -7.87 12.40 -16.56
CA GLU A 24 -6.67 13.12 -16.11
C GLU A 24 -6.68 13.33 -14.59
N ASN A 25 -7.80 13.73 -14.02
CA ASN A 25 -7.94 13.91 -12.57
C ASN A 25 -7.83 12.59 -11.81
N ALA A 26 -8.35 11.51 -12.36
CA ALA A 26 -8.24 10.18 -11.77
C ALA A 26 -6.78 9.70 -11.75
N GLU A 27 -6.02 9.92 -12.82
CA GLU A 27 -4.60 9.59 -12.89
C GLU A 27 -3.79 10.39 -11.89
N GLU A 28 -4.02 11.69 -11.78
CA GLU A 28 -3.34 12.55 -10.80
C GLU A 28 -3.63 12.12 -9.38
N ALA A 29 -4.89 11.82 -9.05
CA ALA A 29 -5.29 11.35 -7.74
C ALA A 29 -4.62 10.01 -7.41
N TYR A 30 -4.51 9.11 -8.37
CA TYR A 30 -3.84 7.82 -8.23
C TYR A 30 -2.34 7.99 -7.98
N LYS A 31 -1.67 8.86 -8.75
CA LYS A 31 -0.25 9.16 -8.57
C LYS A 31 0.04 9.75 -7.20
N ARG A 32 -0.77 10.70 -6.74
CA ARG A 32 -0.65 11.30 -5.40
C ARG A 32 -0.81 10.26 -4.30
N LYS A 33 -1.76 9.36 -4.45
CA LYS A 33 -2.00 8.28 -3.50
C LYS A 33 -0.80 7.33 -3.43
N LEU A 34 -0.21 6.96 -4.56
CA LEU A 34 0.99 6.14 -4.62
C LEU A 34 2.18 6.82 -3.97
N GLU A 35 2.38 8.11 -4.20
CA GLU A 35 3.46 8.89 -3.59
C GLU A 35 3.32 8.93 -2.07
N LYS A 36 2.11 9.17 -1.55
CA LYS A 36 1.84 9.16 -0.11
C LYS A 36 2.10 7.80 0.51
N GLU A 37 1.72 6.72 -0.17
CA GLU A 37 2.00 5.37 0.29
C GLU A 37 3.50 5.08 0.35
N LYS A 38 4.25 5.49 -0.67
CA LYS A 38 5.71 5.35 -0.69
C LYS A 38 6.39 6.12 0.43
N GLU A 39 5.96 7.36 0.67
CA GLU A 39 6.46 8.19 1.76
C GLU A 39 6.17 7.57 3.13
N ARG A 40 4.96 7.05 3.32
CA ARG A 40 4.55 6.38 4.55
C ARG A 40 5.40 5.13 4.82
N ILE A 41 5.61 4.30 3.81
CA ILE A 41 6.43 3.09 3.91
C ILE A 41 7.88 3.47 4.19
N ALA A 42 8.43 4.47 3.52
CA ALA A 42 9.78 4.95 3.76
C ALA A 42 9.96 5.48 5.18
N ALA A 43 8.98 6.22 5.70
CA ALA A 43 8.99 6.71 7.07
C ALA A 43 8.96 5.56 8.08
N LYS A 44 8.13 4.54 7.84
CA LYS A 44 8.04 3.36 8.70
C LYS A 44 9.34 2.54 8.72
N ARG A 45 10.06 2.48 7.60
CA ARG A 45 11.37 1.80 7.53
C ARG A 45 12.44 2.43 8.42
N LYS A 46 12.28 3.70 8.78
CA LYS A 46 13.19 4.43 9.69
C LYS A 46 12.90 4.15 11.15
N ILE A 47 11.82 3.47 11.47
CA ILE A 47 11.46 3.14 12.85
C ILE A 47 12.51 2.20 13.43
N VAL A 48 13.08 2.58 14.57
CA VAL A 48 14.02 1.73 15.31
C VAL A 48 13.24 0.76 16.16
N VAL A 49 13.37 -0.52 15.87
CA VAL A 49 12.63 -1.58 16.58
C VAL A 49 13.36 -1.93 17.87
N LYS A 50 12.77 -1.55 18.99
CA LYS A 50 13.25 -1.90 20.35
C LYS A 50 12.31 -2.87 21.03
N THR A 51 11.02 -2.80 20.71
CA THR A 51 9.97 -3.65 21.28
C THR A 51 9.13 -4.29 20.19
N VAL A 52 8.28 -5.23 20.58
CA VAL A 52 7.29 -5.85 19.70
C VAL A 52 6.31 -4.82 19.13
N PHE A 53 5.98 -3.81 19.89
CA PHE A 53 5.09 -2.74 19.43
C PHE A 53 5.72 -1.94 18.29
N ASP A 54 7.00 -1.66 18.36
CA ASP A 54 7.75 -1.01 17.29
C ASP A 54 7.80 -1.86 16.04
N LEU A 55 7.99 -3.17 16.20
CA LEU A 55 7.96 -4.13 15.11
C LEU A 55 6.61 -4.13 14.40
N ARG A 56 5.54 -4.16 15.17
CA ARG A 56 4.17 -4.11 14.65
C ARG A 56 3.90 -2.82 13.89
N GLU A 57 4.31 -1.69 14.41
CA GLU A 57 4.15 -0.40 13.76
C GLU A 57 4.94 -0.32 12.44
N LYS A 58 6.17 -0.78 12.44
CA LYS A 58 7.05 -0.76 11.26
C LYS A 58 6.50 -1.59 10.11
N TYR A 59 5.91 -2.74 10.39
CA TYR A 59 5.43 -3.70 9.39
C TYR A 59 3.89 -3.80 9.31
N ASP A 60 3.20 -2.81 9.82
CA ASP A 60 1.73 -2.77 9.79
C ASP A 60 1.17 -2.86 8.35
N ASP A 61 1.84 -2.25 7.38
CA ASP A 61 1.43 -2.29 5.97
C ASP A 61 1.51 -3.70 5.35
N TYR A 62 2.24 -4.61 5.97
CA TYR A 62 2.37 -6.00 5.54
C TYR A 62 1.43 -6.94 6.29
N ASP A 63 0.45 -6.39 7.00
CA ASP A 63 -0.54 -7.15 7.77
C ASP A 63 0.12 -8.15 8.71
N ILE A 64 0.98 -7.63 9.59
CA ILE A 64 1.75 -8.44 10.52
C ILE A 64 0.86 -9.06 11.61
N ASP A 65 1.00 -10.36 11.82
CA ASP A 65 0.35 -11.11 12.88
C ASP A 65 1.39 -11.51 13.93
N ILE A 66 1.25 -10.97 15.13
CA ILE A 66 2.17 -11.21 16.24
C ILE A 66 1.47 -12.04 17.31
N ASP A 67 2.05 -13.20 17.63
CA ASP A 67 1.60 -14.03 18.72
C ASP A 67 2.64 -13.98 19.85
N GLY A 68 2.26 -13.36 20.96
CA GLY A 68 3.13 -13.21 22.12
C GLY A 68 3.33 -14.50 22.91
N PHE A 69 2.40 -15.46 22.79
CA PHE A 69 2.49 -16.76 23.47
C PHE A 69 3.50 -17.68 22.79
N TYR A 70 3.40 -17.83 21.46
CA TYR A 70 4.33 -18.64 20.68
C TYR A 70 5.56 -17.87 20.24
N LYS A 71 5.59 -16.57 20.48
CA LYS A 71 6.65 -15.64 20.04
C LYS A 71 6.93 -15.76 18.54
N THR A 72 5.88 -15.58 17.76
CA THR A 72 5.94 -15.59 16.30
C THR A 72 5.46 -14.27 15.73
N ALA A 73 6.08 -13.85 14.63
CA ALA A 73 5.70 -12.68 13.87
C ALA A 73 5.61 -13.07 12.40
N ILE A 74 4.42 -13.05 11.84
CA ILE A 74 4.16 -13.52 10.48
C ILE A 74 3.59 -12.38 9.66
N LEU A 75 4.19 -12.11 8.50
CA LEU A 75 3.70 -11.15 7.52
C LEU A 75 2.73 -11.87 6.59
N ARG A 76 1.53 -11.32 6.42
CA ARG A 76 0.49 -11.90 5.56
C ARG A 76 0.52 -11.38 4.13
N LYS A 77 1.30 -10.34 3.86
CA LYS A 77 1.48 -9.78 2.53
C LYS A 77 2.91 -10.00 2.05
N PRO A 78 3.12 -10.13 0.72
CA PRO A 78 4.46 -10.29 0.17
C PRO A 78 5.37 -9.12 0.51
N ILE A 79 6.63 -9.41 0.80
CA ILE A 79 7.66 -8.41 1.10
C ILE A 79 8.91 -8.72 0.26
N GLU A 80 9.62 -7.67 -0.14
CA GLU A 80 10.88 -7.84 -0.87
C GLU A 80 11.94 -8.52 0.01
N VAL A 81 12.76 -9.36 -0.58
CA VAL A 81 13.76 -10.18 0.13
C VAL A 81 14.68 -9.33 1.01
N LYS A 82 15.16 -8.20 0.52
CA LYS A 82 16.06 -7.33 1.28
C LYS A 82 15.40 -6.77 2.55
N TYR A 83 14.11 -6.48 2.50
CA TYR A 83 13.36 -6.00 3.67
C TYR A 83 12.98 -7.14 4.60
N TYR A 84 12.74 -8.32 4.04
CA TYR A 84 12.50 -9.53 4.84
C TYR A 84 13.72 -9.88 5.69
N MET A 85 14.92 -9.73 5.16
CA MET A 85 16.14 -9.99 5.92
C MET A 85 16.28 -9.04 7.13
N VAL A 86 15.91 -7.76 6.95
CA VAL A 86 15.87 -6.79 8.06
C VAL A 86 14.82 -7.20 9.08
N PHE A 87 13.63 -7.56 8.63
CA PHE A 87 12.53 -8.04 9.49
C PHE A 87 12.96 -9.26 10.30
N ARG A 88 13.60 -10.22 9.66
CA ARG A 88 14.11 -11.42 10.30
C ARG A 88 15.12 -11.09 11.41
N ALA A 89 16.07 -10.21 11.13
CA ALA A 89 17.07 -9.79 12.10
C ALA A 89 16.43 -9.10 13.32
N GLU A 90 15.42 -8.26 13.07
CA GLU A 90 14.67 -7.57 14.12
C GLU A 90 13.88 -8.56 14.98
N CYS A 91 13.23 -9.55 14.37
CA CYS A 91 12.53 -10.61 15.08
C CYS A 91 13.47 -11.45 15.95
N GLU A 92 14.61 -11.84 15.40
CA GLU A 92 15.61 -12.61 16.14
C GLU A 92 16.12 -11.85 17.37
N ARG A 93 16.33 -10.53 17.21
CA ARG A 93 16.76 -9.67 18.34
C ARG A 93 15.73 -9.65 19.45
N LEU A 94 14.45 -9.71 19.12
CA LEU A 94 13.35 -9.73 20.09
C LEU A 94 13.04 -11.12 20.62
N GLY A 95 13.68 -12.15 20.08
CA GLY A 95 13.40 -13.54 20.43
C GLY A 95 12.15 -14.12 19.77
N TYR A 96 11.75 -13.56 18.63
CA TYR A 96 10.57 -14.00 17.88
C TYR A 96 10.98 -14.78 16.63
N LYS A 97 10.17 -15.77 16.28
CA LYS A 97 10.29 -16.48 15.01
C LYS A 97 9.59 -15.67 13.93
N CYS A 98 10.22 -15.51 12.78
CA CYS A 98 9.66 -14.77 11.66
C CYS A 98 9.14 -15.71 10.56
N GLY A 99 8.17 -15.23 9.81
CA GLY A 99 7.63 -15.94 8.67
C GLY A 99 6.84 -15.02 7.76
N VAL A 100 6.63 -15.48 6.52
CA VAL A 100 5.75 -14.81 5.54
C VAL A 100 4.74 -15.83 5.09
N GLU A 101 3.47 -15.51 5.19
CA GLU A 101 2.40 -16.36 4.70
C GLU A 101 2.31 -16.19 3.17
N GLU A 102 2.69 -17.22 2.45
CA GLU A 102 2.52 -17.27 1.01
C GLU A 102 1.16 -17.86 0.67
N LYS A 103 0.39 -17.10 -0.11
CA LYS A 103 -0.86 -17.62 -0.65
C LYS A 103 -0.63 -18.24 -2.02
#